data_663504bb8045c94a674b5c148743b1db
#
_entry.id   663504bb8045c94a674b5c148743b1db
#
_cell.length_a   1.000
_cell.length_b   1.000
_cell.length_c   1.000
_cell.angle_alpha   90.00
_cell.angle_beta   90.00
_cell.angle_gamma   90.00
#
_symmetry.space_group_name_H-M   'P 1'
#
loop_
_entity.id
_entity.type
_entity.pdbx_description
1 polymer ?
#
loop_
_entity_poly.entity_id
_entity_poly.type
_entity_poly.pdbx_seq_one_letter_code
_entity_poly.pdbx_strand_id
1 'polypeptide(L)'
;SMVLNEVAQGGDARARIDDLIDDSAQTPDQKEHLHQRADEIFQTLFDTEVIETEDRKDGGKDYYMTLDMPDDFALDQPLSPFLLAALELLDPESDTYALDVISMAEATLEDPKQVLRAQERQARDKAMADMKADGLDYDERMDKLQEITYPKPLEDMLESAFDQYRHDVPWANDYWLSPKSVVRDMVETASDFTGYITRYNIARSEGTLLRYLSDAYRTLARTVPPEKRDEQLEDIISWLRVLVRSIDSSLVDEWENAGDSADQSEAAASLAAPGKK
;
A
#
# COMPACT_ATOMS: atom_id res chain seq x y z
N SER A 1 8.76 -5.45 -4.07
CA SER A 1 8.46 -5.63 -5.50
C SER A 1 9.50 -6.50 -6.23
N MET A 2 10.82 -6.29 -6.06
CA MET A 2 11.85 -7.09 -6.76
C MET A 2 11.68 -8.60 -6.54
N VAL A 3 11.48 -9.04 -5.30
CA VAL A 3 11.27 -10.48 -4.99
C VAL A 3 10.06 -11.06 -5.72
N LEU A 4 8.93 -10.35 -5.72
CA LEU A 4 7.73 -10.83 -6.41
C LEU A 4 7.88 -10.84 -7.93
N ASN A 5 8.55 -9.83 -8.49
CA ASN A 5 8.85 -9.84 -9.93
C ASN A 5 9.70 -11.07 -10.30
N GLU A 6 10.65 -11.46 -9.44
CA GLU A 6 11.43 -12.67 -9.67
C GLU A 6 10.59 -13.95 -9.50
N VAL A 7 9.67 -13.98 -8.54
CA VAL A 7 8.72 -15.09 -8.37
C VAL A 7 7.77 -15.20 -9.57
N ALA A 8 7.25 -14.10 -10.05
CA ALA A 8 6.35 -14.06 -11.21
C ALA A 8 7.01 -14.62 -12.50
N GLN A 9 8.34 -14.50 -12.63
CA GLN A 9 9.08 -15.12 -13.74
C GLN A 9 9.17 -16.65 -13.64
N GLY A 10 8.73 -17.25 -12.53
CA GLY A 10 8.80 -18.68 -12.28
C GLY A 10 10.22 -19.19 -12.02
N GLY A 11 10.37 -20.49 -11.73
CA GLY A 11 11.65 -21.11 -11.45
C GLY A 11 12.25 -20.71 -10.09
N ASP A 12 13.58 -20.80 -9.95
CA ASP A 12 14.28 -20.54 -8.70
C ASP A 12 14.48 -19.03 -8.46
N ALA A 13 13.41 -18.36 -8.03
CA ALA A 13 13.44 -16.92 -7.73
C ALA A 13 14.44 -16.59 -6.61
N ARG A 14 14.62 -17.50 -5.64
CA ARG A 14 15.54 -17.27 -4.52
C ARG A 14 16.99 -17.25 -5.00
N ALA A 15 17.40 -18.19 -5.85
CA ALA A 15 18.73 -18.22 -6.43
C ALA A 15 19.03 -16.97 -7.25
N ARG A 16 18.05 -16.48 -8.06
CA ARG A 16 18.24 -15.24 -8.83
C ARG A 16 18.41 -14.00 -7.94
N ILE A 17 17.69 -13.92 -6.83
CA ILE A 17 17.87 -12.82 -5.86
C ILE A 17 19.26 -12.90 -5.20
N ASP A 18 19.73 -14.10 -4.86
CA ASP A 18 21.07 -14.28 -4.32
C ASP A 18 22.16 -13.83 -5.30
N ASP A 19 22.04 -14.21 -6.58
CA ASP A 19 22.96 -13.78 -7.65
C ASP A 19 22.96 -12.25 -7.78
N LEU A 20 21.79 -11.60 -7.74
CA LEU A 20 21.69 -10.13 -7.79
C LEU A 20 22.36 -9.43 -6.58
N ILE A 21 22.23 -10.01 -5.38
CA ILE A 21 22.90 -9.50 -4.17
C ILE A 21 24.41 -9.68 -4.31
N ASP A 22 24.86 -10.86 -4.76
CA ASP A 22 26.28 -11.20 -4.89
C ASP A 22 26.98 -10.36 -5.98
N ASP A 23 26.29 -10.03 -7.05
CA ASP A 23 26.78 -9.18 -8.13
C ASP A 23 26.73 -7.67 -7.77
N SER A 24 26.06 -7.30 -6.67
CA SER A 24 25.96 -5.90 -6.27
C SER A 24 27.31 -5.31 -5.80
N ALA A 25 27.47 -4.00 -5.90
CA ALA A 25 28.67 -3.29 -5.44
C ALA A 25 28.73 -3.06 -3.92
N GLN A 26 27.91 -3.77 -3.14
CA GLN A 26 27.84 -3.65 -1.69
C GLN A 26 29.03 -4.29 -0.98
N THR A 27 29.29 -3.87 0.28
CA THR A 27 30.29 -4.51 1.14
C THR A 27 29.84 -5.93 1.56
N PRO A 28 30.76 -6.81 1.96
CA PRO A 28 30.41 -8.16 2.44
C PRO A 28 29.35 -8.15 3.54
N ASP A 29 29.49 -7.28 4.54
CA ASP A 29 28.53 -7.17 5.65
C ASP A 29 27.15 -6.70 5.18
N GLN A 30 27.13 -5.81 4.19
CA GLN A 30 25.87 -5.35 3.59
C GLN A 30 25.20 -6.45 2.76
N LYS A 31 25.98 -7.26 2.04
CA LYS A 31 25.46 -8.42 1.29
C LYS A 31 24.85 -9.46 2.23
N GLU A 32 25.52 -9.78 3.32
CA GLU A 32 25.01 -10.70 4.34
C GLU A 32 23.67 -10.23 4.90
N HIS A 33 23.56 -8.93 5.22
CA HIS A 33 22.30 -8.32 5.67
C HIS A 33 21.21 -8.38 4.59
N LEU A 34 21.55 -8.17 3.31
CA LEU A 34 20.59 -8.25 2.21
C LEU A 34 20.11 -9.70 1.99
N HIS A 35 20.99 -10.72 2.11
CA HIS A 35 20.60 -12.12 2.05
C HIS A 35 19.64 -12.48 3.19
N GLN A 36 19.95 -12.08 4.43
CA GLN A 36 19.07 -12.30 5.57
C GLN A 36 17.69 -11.64 5.34
N ARG A 37 17.68 -10.40 4.84
CA ARG A 37 16.42 -9.70 4.56
C ARG A 37 15.62 -10.35 3.43
N ALA A 38 16.29 -10.88 2.40
CA ALA A 38 15.64 -11.65 1.35
C ALA A 38 14.98 -12.92 1.92
N ASP A 39 15.68 -13.66 2.80
CA ASP A 39 15.12 -14.83 3.48
C ASP A 39 13.86 -14.47 4.29
N GLU A 40 13.90 -13.41 5.06
CA GLU A 40 12.77 -12.93 5.85
C GLU A 40 11.56 -12.56 4.96
N ILE A 41 11.81 -11.90 3.82
CA ILE A 41 10.75 -11.55 2.86
C ILE A 41 10.15 -12.80 2.23
N PHE A 42 10.97 -13.74 1.75
CA PHE A 42 10.48 -15.00 1.18
C PHE A 42 9.66 -15.80 2.20
N GLN A 43 10.14 -15.88 3.45
CA GLN A 43 9.42 -16.57 4.51
C GLN A 43 8.06 -15.90 4.79
N THR A 44 8.03 -14.56 4.85
CA THR A 44 6.78 -13.80 5.04
C THR A 44 5.78 -14.08 3.91
N LEU A 45 6.24 -14.03 2.65
CA LEU A 45 5.38 -14.28 1.50
C LEU A 45 4.84 -15.71 1.48
N PHE A 46 5.63 -16.67 1.99
CA PHE A 46 5.24 -18.07 2.14
C PHE A 46 4.21 -18.24 3.27
N ASP A 47 4.48 -17.65 4.44
CA ASP A 47 3.60 -17.76 5.61
C ASP A 47 2.25 -17.04 5.41
N THR A 48 2.23 -16.01 4.56
CA THR A 48 1.00 -15.31 4.15
C THR A 48 0.33 -15.95 2.93
N GLU A 49 0.80 -17.13 2.50
CA GLU A 49 0.25 -17.85 1.35
C GLU A 49 0.24 -17.05 0.04
N VAL A 50 1.09 -16.01 -0.10
CA VAL A 50 1.26 -15.24 -1.34
C VAL A 50 2.08 -16.01 -2.36
N ILE A 51 3.03 -16.84 -1.88
CA ILE A 51 3.85 -17.71 -2.71
C ILE A 51 3.81 -19.15 -2.20
N GLU A 52 3.97 -20.09 -3.11
CA GLU A 52 4.18 -21.51 -2.82
C GLU A 52 5.46 -22.01 -3.48
N THR A 53 5.96 -23.16 -3.03
CA THR A 53 7.18 -23.77 -3.56
C THR A 53 6.94 -25.20 -3.99
N GLU A 54 7.60 -25.60 -5.08
CA GLU A 54 7.66 -26.98 -5.54
C GLU A 54 9.13 -27.44 -5.60
N ASP A 55 9.42 -28.62 -5.02
CA ASP A 55 10.76 -29.17 -5.03
C ASP A 55 11.12 -29.69 -6.43
N ARG A 56 12.26 -29.26 -6.97
CA ARG A 56 12.81 -29.75 -8.23
C ARG A 56 13.58 -31.03 -8.04
N LYS A 57 13.66 -31.81 -9.10
CA LYS A 57 14.41 -33.10 -9.12
C LYS A 57 15.93 -32.95 -8.93
N ASP A 58 16.45 -31.75 -9.15
CA ASP A 58 17.85 -31.36 -8.95
C ASP A 58 18.17 -30.85 -7.55
N GLY A 59 17.16 -30.81 -6.64
CA GLY A 59 17.30 -30.36 -5.27
C GLY A 59 17.09 -28.86 -5.09
N GLY A 60 16.78 -28.11 -6.16
CA GLY A 60 16.33 -26.71 -6.09
C GLY A 60 14.86 -26.60 -5.79
N LYS A 61 14.38 -25.37 -5.63
CA LYS A 61 12.95 -25.05 -5.46
C LYS A 61 12.50 -24.11 -6.57
N ASP A 62 11.32 -24.38 -7.10
CA ASP A 62 10.61 -23.43 -7.94
C ASP A 62 9.58 -22.67 -7.08
N TYR A 63 9.43 -21.41 -7.35
CA TYR A 63 8.53 -20.51 -6.62
C TYR A 63 7.40 -20.07 -7.53
N TYR A 64 6.18 -20.08 -7.02
CA TYR A 64 4.97 -19.73 -7.75
C TYR A 64 4.12 -18.77 -6.92
N MET A 65 3.37 -17.93 -7.58
CA MET A 65 2.33 -17.13 -6.96
C MET A 65 1.10 -18.00 -6.69
N THR A 66 0.54 -17.94 -5.48
CA THR A 66 -0.64 -18.72 -5.08
C THR A 66 -1.96 -18.10 -5.50
N LEU A 67 -1.99 -16.78 -5.66
CA LEU A 67 -3.18 -16.00 -6.00
C LEU A 67 -3.14 -15.61 -7.48
N ASP A 68 -4.32 -15.53 -8.11
CA ASP A 68 -4.49 -14.86 -9.40
C ASP A 68 -4.25 -13.35 -9.19
N MET A 69 -2.97 -12.99 -9.17
CA MET A 69 -2.58 -11.59 -9.04
C MET A 69 -2.82 -10.87 -10.35
N PRO A 70 -3.19 -9.57 -10.32
CA PRO A 70 -3.19 -8.76 -11.54
C PRO A 70 -1.83 -8.85 -12.23
N ASP A 71 -1.81 -8.79 -13.58
CA ASP A 71 -0.56 -8.82 -14.37
C ASP A 71 0.43 -7.73 -13.94
N ASP A 72 -0.09 -6.64 -13.37
CA ASP A 72 0.66 -5.51 -12.82
C ASP A 72 0.80 -5.53 -11.29
N PHE A 73 0.54 -6.68 -10.62
CA PHE A 73 0.68 -6.79 -9.18
C PHE A 73 2.08 -6.38 -8.71
N ALA A 74 2.11 -5.51 -7.69
CA ALA A 74 3.37 -5.08 -7.08
C ALA A 74 3.21 -4.76 -5.59
N LEU A 75 4.21 -5.14 -4.82
CA LEU A 75 4.39 -4.64 -3.45
C LEU A 75 5.12 -3.30 -3.50
N ASP A 76 4.41 -2.26 -3.85
CA ASP A 76 4.96 -0.93 -4.09
C ASP A 76 5.40 -0.22 -2.80
N GLN A 77 4.82 -0.63 -1.67
CA GLN A 77 5.11 -0.07 -0.36
C GLN A 77 5.82 -1.11 0.53
N PRO A 78 6.72 -0.68 1.42
CA PRO A 78 7.41 -1.59 2.33
C PRO A 78 6.45 -2.44 3.18
N LEU A 79 5.30 -1.90 3.54
CA LEU A 79 4.27 -2.58 4.33
C LEU A 79 3.16 -3.24 3.47
N SER A 80 3.34 -3.37 2.15
CA SER A 80 2.37 -4.10 1.30
C SER A 80 2.14 -5.55 1.75
N PRO A 81 3.15 -6.32 2.23
CA PRO A 81 2.90 -7.66 2.78
C PRO A 81 2.01 -7.63 4.03
N PHE A 82 2.16 -6.63 4.88
CA PHE A 82 1.26 -6.43 6.01
C PHE A 82 -0.17 -6.11 5.54
N LEU A 83 -0.31 -5.24 4.52
CA LEU A 83 -1.63 -4.93 3.96
C LEU A 83 -2.35 -6.21 3.52
N LEU A 84 -1.69 -7.09 2.77
CA LEU A 84 -2.27 -8.36 2.33
C LEU A 84 -2.72 -9.23 3.51
N ALA A 85 -1.86 -9.40 4.52
CA ALA A 85 -2.21 -10.17 5.71
C ALA A 85 -3.38 -9.54 6.50
N ALA A 86 -3.43 -8.22 6.59
CA ALA A 86 -4.45 -7.49 7.33
C ALA A 86 -5.83 -7.51 6.65
N LEU A 87 -5.89 -7.67 5.32
CA LEU A 87 -7.17 -7.80 4.60
C LEU A 87 -8.02 -8.98 5.10
N GLU A 88 -7.39 -10.06 5.59
CA GLU A 88 -8.08 -11.21 6.15
C GLU A 88 -8.83 -10.90 7.47
N LEU A 89 -8.55 -9.77 8.09
CA LEU A 89 -9.22 -9.34 9.33
C LEU A 89 -10.55 -8.62 9.06
N LEU A 90 -10.82 -8.25 7.81
CA LEU A 90 -12.03 -7.54 7.44
C LEU A 90 -13.17 -8.51 7.14
N ASP A 91 -14.39 -8.09 7.47
CA ASP A 91 -15.61 -8.78 7.07
C ASP A 91 -16.06 -8.30 5.68
N PRO A 92 -15.99 -9.16 4.65
CA PRO A 92 -16.38 -8.77 3.28
C PRO A 92 -17.87 -8.42 3.14
N GLU A 93 -18.72 -8.84 4.08
CA GLU A 93 -20.15 -8.55 4.08
C GLU A 93 -20.49 -7.23 4.81
N SER A 94 -19.49 -6.52 5.33
CA SER A 94 -19.68 -5.25 6.01
C SER A 94 -20.04 -4.14 5.04
N ASP A 95 -21.02 -3.30 5.39
CA ASP A 95 -21.36 -2.08 4.63
C ASP A 95 -20.19 -1.07 4.52
N THR A 96 -19.17 -1.22 5.36
CA THR A 96 -17.97 -0.36 5.37
C THR A 96 -16.74 -1.02 4.74
N TYR A 97 -16.88 -2.23 4.19
CA TYR A 97 -15.75 -3.03 3.72
C TYR A 97 -14.81 -2.26 2.79
N ALA A 98 -15.33 -1.64 1.73
CA ALA A 98 -14.52 -0.86 0.79
C ALA A 98 -13.76 0.28 1.48
N LEU A 99 -14.42 1.01 2.41
CA LEU A 99 -13.80 2.09 3.17
C LEU A 99 -12.73 1.57 4.15
N ASP A 100 -12.93 0.38 4.70
CA ASP A 100 -12.00 -0.24 5.62
C ASP A 100 -10.75 -0.76 4.89
N VAL A 101 -10.90 -1.33 3.69
CA VAL A 101 -9.78 -1.66 2.80
C VAL A 101 -8.98 -0.42 2.45
N ILE A 102 -9.64 0.70 2.12
CA ILE A 102 -8.97 1.98 1.86
C ILE A 102 -8.18 2.43 3.08
N SER A 103 -8.77 2.36 4.29
CA SER A 103 -8.08 2.77 5.53
C SER A 103 -6.86 1.92 5.82
N MET A 104 -6.92 0.60 5.54
CA MET A 104 -5.76 -0.28 5.65
C MET A 104 -4.66 0.08 4.66
N ALA A 105 -5.01 0.31 3.39
CA ALA A 105 -4.06 0.74 2.39
C ALA A 105 -3.42 2.08 2.77
N GLU A 106 -4.22 3.07 3.18
CA GLU A 106 -3.74 4.38 3.60
C GLU A 106 -2.76 4.29 4.79
N ALA A 107 -2.99 3.36 5.74
CA ALA A 107 -2.12 3.19 6.90
C ALA A 107 -0.70 2.74 6.54
N THR A 108 -0.49 2.12 5.37
CA THR A 108 0.82 1.68 4.88
C THR A 108 1.57 2.74 4.09
N LEU A 109 0.92 3.83 3.71
CA LEU A 109 1.50 4.90 2.89
C LEU A 109 2.27 5.92 3.72
N GLU A 110 3.17 6.65 3.07
CA GLU A 110 3.83 7.81 3.67
C GLU A 110 2.82 8.91 4.05
N ASP A 111 3.11 9.63 5.13
CA ASP A 111 2.24 10.68 5.63
C ASP A 111 2.26 11.93 4.75
N PRO A 112 1.11 12.36 4.20
CA PRO A 112 0.98 13.67 3.59
C PRO A 112 0.85 14.75 4.68
N LYS A 113 1.94 15.01 5.40
CA LYS A 113 1.98 15.78 6.66
C LYS A 113 1.22 17.10 6.63
N GLN A 114 1.23 17.82 5.50
CA GLN A 114 0.54 19.10 5.35
C GLN A 114 -0.99 18.91 5.31
N VAL A 115 -1.44 17.82 4.66
CA VAL A 115 -2.86 17.46 4.58
C VAL A 115 -3.36 17.03 5.95
N LEU A 116 -2.64 16.15 6.63
CA LEU A 116 -3.00 15.65 7.97
C LEU A 116 -3.07 16.79 8.99
N ARG A 117 -2.12 17.73 8.95
CA ARG A 117 -2.17 18.94 9.81
C ARG A 117 -3.37 19.84 9.53
N ALA A 118 -3.85 19.87 8.29
CA ALA A 118 -5.04 20.64 7.94
C ALA A 118 -6.31 19.94 8.42
N GLN A 119 -6.40 18.63 8.31
CA GLN A 119 -7.47 17.82 8.90
C GLN A 119 -7.51 17.98 10.43
N GLU A 120 -6.38 17.86 11.11
CA GLU A 120 -6.26 18.05 12.56
C GLU A 120 -6.74 19.43 12.98
N ARG A 121 -6.33 20.51 12.27
CA ARG A 121 -6.77 21.87 12.55
C ARG A 121 -8.28 21.99 12.44
N GLN A 122 -8.88 21.47 11.36
CA GLN A 122 -10.32 21.51 11.16
C GLN A 122 -11.07 20.71 12.25
N ALA A 123 -10.54 19.54 12.64
CA ALA A 123 -11.10 18.74 13.72
C ALA A 123 -11.07 19.51 15.06
N ARG A 124 -9.96 20.17 15.38
CA ARG A 124 -9.82 21.02 16.57
C ARG A 124 -10.73 22.23 16.54
N ASP A 125 -10.86 22.89 15.40
CA ASP A 125 -11.75 24.06 15.24
C ASP A 125 -13.21 23.66 15.46
N LYS A 126 -13.63 22.52 14.88
CA LYS A 126 -14.96 21.96 15.08
C LYS A 126 -15.20 21.59 16.54
N ALA A 127 -14.31 20.83 17.16
CA ALA A 127 -14.43 20.42 18.55
C ALA A 127 -14.45 21.63 19.50
N MET A 128 -13.65 22.67 19.21
CA MET A 128 -13.71 23.92 19.98
C MET A 128 -15.09 24.59 19.89
N ALA A 129 -15.70 24.60 18.71
CA ALA A 129 -17.03 25.17 18.52
C ALA A 129 -18.10 24.35 19.28
N ASP A 130 -18.05 23.03 19.17
CA ASP A 130 -18.96 22.11 19.84
C ASP A 130 -18.85 22.23 21.37
N MET A 131 -17.63 22.19 21.92
CA MET A 131 -17.38 22.34 23.37
C MET A 131 -17.80 23.71 23.91
N LYS A 132 -17.72 24.77 23.09
CA LYS A 132 -18.26 26.11 23.46
C LYS A 132 -19.78 26.08 23.51
N ALA A 133 -20.44 25.43 22.56
CA ALA A 133 -21.87 25.30 22.52
C ALA A 133 -22.39 24.49 23.73
N ASP A 134 -21.63 23.46 24.16
CA ASP A 134 -21.94 22.66 25.33
C ASP A 134 -21.61 23.34 26.66
N GLY A 135 -21.05 24.56 26.64
CA GLY A 135 -20.79 25.37 27.81
C GLY A 135 -19.58 24.94 28.65
N LEU A 136 -18.66 24.14 28.11
CA LEU A 136 -17.42 23.76 28.78
C LEU A 136 -16.56 25.01 29.10
N ASP A 137 -15.89 24.99 30.24
CA ASP A 137 -14.98 26.08 30.59
C ASP A 137 -13.72 26.10 29.73
N TYR A 138 -12.91 27.15 29.86
CA TYR A 138 -11.73 27.32 29.00
C TYR A 138 -10.68 26.25 29.22
N ASP A 139 -10.40 25.91 30.49
CA ASP A 139 -9.32 24.96 30.84
C ASP A 139 -9.71 23.53 30.39
N GLU A 140 -10.95 23.10 30.64
CA GLU A 140 -11.47 21.83 30.15
C GLU A 140 -11.40 21.70 28.62
N ARG A 141 -11.72 22.79 27.89
CA ARG A 141 -11.60 22.79 26.41
C ARG A 141 -10.15 22.64 25.98
N MET A 142 -9.20 23.33 26.63
CA MET A 142 -7.79 23.25 26.29
C MET A 142 -7.23 21.85 26.52
N ASP A 143 -7.60 21.20 27.60
CA ASP A 143 -7.18 19.83 27.91
C ASP A 143 -7.72 18.85 26.86
N LYS A 144 -9.01 18.91 26.54
CA LYS A 144 -9.62 18.03 25.52
C LYS A 144 -9.06 18.26 24.10
N LEU A 145 -8.69 19.52 23.75
CA LEU A 145 -8.09 19.81 22.46
C LEU A 145 -6.71 19.16 22.26
N GLN A 146 -5.99 18.84 23.33
CA GLN A 146 -4.68 18.17 23.21
C GLN A 146 -4.83 16.72 22.69
N GLU A 147 -5.98 16.09 22.95
CA GLU A 147 -6.27 14.72 22.52
C GLU A 147 -6.77 14.64 21.07
N ILE A 148 -7.17 15.79 20.49
CA ILE A 148 -7.75 15.82 19.14
C ILE A 148 -6.66 15.82 18.09
N THR A 149 -6.72 14.85 17.21
CA THR A 149 -5.84 14.67 16.06
C THR A 149 -6.66 14.52 14.76
N TYR A 150 -6.00 14.29 13.64
CA TYR A 150 -6.67 13.93 12.40
C TYR A 150 -7.38 12.57 12.52
N PRO A 151 -8.40 12.28 11.67
CA PRO A 151 -9.14 11.01 11.71
C PRO A 151 -8.23 9.81 11.43
N LYS A 152 -8.35 8.78 12.26
CA LYS A 152 -7.58 7.54 12.18
C LYS A 152 -8.51 6.32 12.25
N PRO A 153 -9.27 6.03 11.19
CA PRO A 153 -10.15 4.88 11.19
C PRO A 153 -9.36 3.60 11.44
N LEU A 154 -9.96 2.65 12.16
CA LEU A 154 -9.40 1.36 12.50
C LEU A 154 -8.07 1.41 13.30
N GLU A 155 -7.71 2.54 13.94
CA GLU A 155 -6.42 2.72 14.62
C GLU A 155 -6.12 1.55 15.57
N ASP A 156 -6.99 1.26 16.55
CA ASP A 156 -6.77 0.23 17.56
C ASP A 156 -6.59 -1.17 16.94
N MET A 157 -7.40 -1.50 15.92
CA MET A 157 -7.32 -2.78 15.22
C MET A 157 -6.03 -2.90 14.44
N LEU A 158 -5.67 -1.86 13.68
CA LEU A 158 -4.47 -1.81 12.85
C LEU A 158 -3.20 -1.85 13.68
N GLU A 159 -3.14 -1.11 14.79
CA GLU A 159 -1.99 -1.12 15.70
C GLU A 159 -1.82 -2.50 16.35
N SER A 160 -2.92 -3.11 16.83
CA SER A 160 -2.88 -4.45 17.40
C SER A 160 -2.44 -5.51 16.39
N ALA A 161 -2.97 -5.46 15.17
CA ALA A 161 -2.60 -6.39 14.11
C ALA A 161 -1.14 -6.20 13.68
N PHE A 162 -0.67 -4.96 13.60
CA PHE A 162 0.71 -4.68 13.23
C PHE A 162 1.70 -5.07 14.34
N ASP A 163 1.33 -4.90 15.60
CA ASP A 163 2.13 -5.35 16.74
C ASP A 163 2.31 -6.87 16.73
N GLN A 164 1.25 -7.61 16.37
CA GLN A 164 1.36 -9.05 16.20
C GLN A 164 2.19 -9.41 14.97
N TYR A 165 1.94 -8.78 13.83
CA TYR A 165 2.66 -9.02 12.58
C TYR A 165 4.17 -8.84 12.73
N ARG A 166 4.62 -7.75 13.34
CA ARG A 166 6.06 -7.48 13.54
C ARG A 166 6.74 -8.38 14.57
N HIS A 167 5.96 -9.09 15.40
CA HIS A 167 6.50 -10.13 16.26
C HIS A 167 6.96 -11.34 15.43
N ASP A 168 6.19 -11.69 14.41
CA ASP A 168 6.48 -12.83 13.54
C ASP A 168 7.37 -12.45 12.36
N VAL A 169 7.43 -11.17 12.01
CA VAL A 169 8.15 -10.61 10.86
C VAL A 169 9.15 -9.54 11.32
N PRO A 170 10.40 -9.93 11.67
CA PRO A 170 11.37 -9.04 12.31
C PRO A 170 11.72 -7.76 11.55
N TRP A 171 11.78 -7.80 10.21
CA TRP A 171 12.08 -6.61 9.41
C TRP A 171 10.98 -5.54 9.49
N ALA A 172 9.75 -5.90 9.85
CA ALA A 172 8.65 -4.95 10.02
C ALA A 172 8.88 -3.98 11.20
N ASN A 173 9.81 -4.31 12.12
CA ASN A 173 10.21 -3.41 13.20
C ASN A 173 10.95 -2.15 12.72
N ASP A 174 11.47 -2.13 11.50
CA ASP A 174 12.09 -0.96 10.89
C ASP A 174 11.06 0.07 10.38
N TYR A 175 9.79 -0.29 10.39
CA TYR A 175 8.70 0.52 9.89
C TYR A 175 7.65 0.79 10.96
N TRP A 176 6.87 1.83 10.77
CA TRP A 176 5.68 2.10 11.58
C TRP A 176 4.47 2.28 10.71
N LEU A 177 3.38 1.76 11.21
CA LEU A 177 2.07 1.94 10.64
C LEU A 177 1.55 3.33 11.01
N SER A 178 0.90 4.00 10.08
CA SER A 178 0.35 5.33 10.32
C SER A 178 -1.13 5.38 9.88
N PRO A 179 -2.08 4.98 10.74
CA PRO A 179 -3.50 5.10 10.45
C PRO A 179 -3.87 6.56 10.13
N LYS A 180 -4.55 6.76 9.00
CA LYS A 180 -4.96 8.07 8.50
C LYS A 180 -6.14 7.93 7.55
N SER A 181 -6.77 9.05 7.19
CA SER A 181 -7.94 9.07 6.34
C SER A 181 -7.90 10.31 5.44
N VAL A 182 -7.44 10.14 4.22
CA VAL A 182 -7.46 11.18 3.18
C VAL A 182 -8.37 10.75 2.04
N VAL A 183 -8.11 9.59 1.43
CA VAL A 183 -8.97 9.02 0.38
C VAL A 183 -10.34 8.70 0.95
N ARG A 184 -10.39 8.02 2.10
CA ARG A 184 -11.65 7.71 2.78
C ARG A 184 -12.46 8.99 3.06
N ASP A 185 -11.85 10.03 3.61
CA ASP A 185 -12.51 11.31 3.88
C ASP A 185 -13.02 11.98 2.60
N MET A 186 -12.28 11.90 1.48
CA MET A 186 -12.74 12.37 0.19
C MET A 186 -13.99 11.60 -0.30
N VAL A 187 -13.99 10.28 -0.15
CA VAL A 187 -15.14 9.43 -0.52
C VAL A 187 -16.35 9.72 0.36
N GLU A 188 -16.19 9.69 1.69
CA GLU A 188 -17.27 9.93 2.66
C GLU A 188 -17.89 11.33 2.53
N THR A 189 -17.11 12.31 2.07
CA THR A 189 -17.58 13.70 1.89
C THR A 189 -17.92 14.04 0.46
N ALA A 190 -17.88 13.08 -0.47
CA ALA A 190 -18.08 13.24 -1.91
C ALA A 190 -17.28 14.45 -2.47
N SER A 191 -16.03 14.61 -2.01
CA SER A 191 -15.18 15.72 -2.40
C SER A 191 -14.35 15.35 -3.63
N ASP A 192 -14.38 16.21 -4.66
CA ASP A 192 -13.38 16.18 -5.72
C ASP A 192 -12.05 16.84 -5.24
N PHE A 193 -11.03 16.82 -6.09
CA PHE A 193 -9.71 17.35 -5.75
C PHE A 193 -9.76 18.84 -5.35
N THR A 194 -10.44 19.66 -6.13
CA THR A 194 -10.55 21.11 -5.88
C THR A 194 -11.40 21.40 -4.63
N GLY A 195 -12.48 20.68 -4.46
CA GLY A 195 -13.34 20.76 -3.28
C GLY A 195 -12.59 20.41 -2.00
N TYR A 196 -11.78 19.35 -2.04
CA TYR A 196 -10.97 18.94 -0.90
C TYR A 196 -9.88 19.97 -0.54
N ILE A 197 -9.17 20.50 -1.54
CA ILE A 197 -8.21 21.60 -1.36
C ILE A 197 -8.85 22.81 -0.73
N THR A 198 -10.04 23.19 -1.20
CA THR A 198 -10.79 24.33 -0.69
C THR A 198 -11.25 24.09 0.74
N ARG A 199 -11.83 22.92 1.02
CA ARG A 199 -12.33 22.54 2.33
C ARG A 199 -11.25 22.62 3.42
N TYR A 200 -10.06 22.12 3.13
CA TYR A 200 -8.95 22.09 4.07
C TYR A 200 -7.98 23.27 3.95
N ASN A 201 -8.23 24.19 3.00
CA ASN A 201 -7.36 25.35 2.72
C ASN A 201 -5.90 24.96 2.50
N ILE A 202 -5.67 23.97 1.64
CA ILE A 202 -4.35 23.37 1.35
C ILE A 202 -3.84 23.66 -0.06
N ALA A 203 -4.21 24.78 -0.67
CA ALA A 203 -3.81 25.15 -2.04
C ALA A 203 -2.29 25.11 -2.27
N ARG A 204 -1.47 25.37 -1.23
CA ARG A 204 -0.01 25.28 -1.33
C ARG A 204 0.54 23.83 -1.28
N SER A 205 -0.32 22.86 -1.01
CA SER A 205 0.03 21.45 -0.83
C SER A 205 -0.64 20.54 -1.87
N GLU A 206 -1.12 21.12 -2.98
CA GLU A 206 -1.78 20.39 -4.08
C GLU A 206 -0.92 19.24 -4.59
N GLY A 207 0.37 19.48 -4.83
CA GLY A 207 1.30 18.45 -5.29
C GLY A 207 1.52 17.32 -4.26
N THR A 208 1.45 17.64 -2.95
CA THR A 208 1.54 16.61 -1.90
C THR A 208 0.27 15.76 -1.88
N LEU A 209 -0.90 16.39 -2.00
CA LEU A 209 -2.17 15.66 -2.09
C LEU A 209 -2.20 14.79 -3.34
N LEU A 210 -1.85 15.33 -4.51
CA LEU A 210 -1.88 14.59 -5.77
C LEU A 210 -0.96 13.36 -5.74
N ARG A 211 0.27 13.52 -5.24
CA ARG A 211 1.20 12.38 -5.06
C ARG A 211 0.59 11.31 -4.14
N TYR A 212 0.04 11.73 -3.01
CA TYR A 212 -0.58 10.81 -2.07
C TYR A 212 -1.74 10.03 -2.70
N LEU A 213 -2.61 10.70 -3.46
CA LEU A 213 -3.72 10.05 -4.17
C LEU A 213 -3.23 9.08 -5.26
N SER A 214 -2.14 9.42 -5.95
CA SER A 214 -1.48 8.53 -6.91
C SER A 214 -0.92 7.28 -6.23
N ASP A 215 -0.25 7.44 -5.08
CA ASP A 215 0.28 6.30 -4.31
C ASP A 215 -0.85 5.43 -3.75
N ALA A 216 -1.94 6.04 -3.28
CA ALA A 216 -3.12 5.32 -2.81
C ALA A 216 -3.80 4.53 -3.94
N TYR A 217 -4.01 5.17 -5.10
CA TYR A 217 -4.53 4.50 -6.29
C TYR A 217 -3.68 3.29 -6.65
N ARG A 218 -2.37 3.48 -6.76
CA ARG A 218 -1.43 2.42 -7.11
C ARG A 218 -1.47 1.25 -6.13
N THR A 219 -1.46 1.54 -4.82
CA THR A 219 -1.52 0.51 -3.79
C THR A 219 -2.83 -0.27 -3.85
N LEU A 220 -3.98 0.41 -3.99
CA LEU A 220 -5.28 -0.24 -4.10
C LEU A 220 -5.40 -1.06 -5.40
N ALA A 221 -4.93 -0.53 -6.53
CA ALA A 221 -5.06 -1.16 -7.84
C ALA A 221 -4.07 -2.33 -8.03
N ARG A 222 -2.90 -2.32 -7.38
CA ARG A 222 -1.84 -3.29 -7.65
C ARG A 222 -1.54 -4.23 -6.49
N THR A 223 -1.81 -3.82 -5.25
CA THR A 223 -1.53 -4.66 -4.08
C THR A 223 -2.78 -5.39 -3.58
N VAL A 224 -3.96 -4.78 -3.66
CA VAL A 224 -5.19 -5.46 -3.24
C VAL A 224 -5.63 -6.46 -4.31
N PRO A 225 -5.74 -7.76 -4.00
CA PRO A 225 -6.13 -8.78 -4.98
C PRO A 225 -7.55 -8.58 -5.50
N PRO A 226 -7.84 -8.90 -6.78
CA PRO A 226 -9.18 -8.73 -7.37
C PRO A 226 -10.30 -9.42 -6.61
N GLU A 227 -10.03 -10.60 -6.04
CA GLU A 227 -11.00 -11.38 -5.25
C GLU A 227 -11.35 -10.72 -3.90
N LYS A 228 -10.55 -9.76 -3.46
CA LYS A 228 -10.79 -8.94 -2.26
C LYS A 228 -11.42 -7.59 -2.58
N ARG A 229 -11.84 -7.35 -3.83
CA ARG A 229 -12.46 -6.10 -4.26
C ARG A 229 -13.94 -6.32 -4.52
N ASP A 230 -14.77 -5.66 -3.73
CA ASP A 230 -16.18 -5.55 -4.01
C ASP A 230 -16.47 -4.48 -5.08
N GLU A 231 -17.70 -4.39 -5.55
CA GLU A 231 -18.13 -3.42 -6.56
C GLU A 231 -17.86 -1.97 -6.13
N GLN A 232 -18.07 -1.67 -4.85
CA GLN A 232 -17.83 -0.32 -4.30
C GLN A 232 -16.34 0.04 -4.32
N LEU A 233 -15.45 -0.87 -3.97
CA LEU A 233 -14.01 -0.64 -4.00
C LEU A 233 -13.49 -0.46 -5.43
N GLU A 234 -13.99 -1.26 -6.39
CA GLU A 234 -13.65 -1.10 -7.81
C GLU A 234 -14.10 0.26 -8.36
N ASP A 235 -15.29 0.73 -7.98
CA ASP A 235 -15.77 2.05 -8.35
C ASP A 235 -14.85 3.16 -7.77
N ILE A 236 -14.40 3.02 -6.52
CA ILE A 236 -13.50 3.99 -5.89
C ILE A 236 -12.11 3.97 -6.55
N ILE A 237 -11.56 2.80 -6.87
CA ILE A 237 -10.29 2.67 -7.60
C ILE A 237 -10.41 3.35 -8.96
N SER A 238 -11.49 3.10 -9.69
CA SER A 238 -11.77 3.71 -10.99
C SER A 238 -11.91 5.23 -10.88
N TRP A 239 -12.61 5.71 -9.85
CA TRP A 239 -12.74 7.14 -9.56
C TRP A 239 -11.38 7.79 -9.26
N LEU A 240 -10.54 7.17 -8.42
CA LEU A 240 -9.19 7.66 -8.12
C LEU A 240 -8.33 7.76 -9.39
N ARG A 241 -8.39 6.74 -10.25
CA ARG A 241 -7.69 6.74 -11.54
C ARG A 241 -8.07 7.93 -12.40
N VAL A 242 -9.38 8.14 -12.58
CA VAL A 242 -9.89 9.26 -13.37
C VAL A 242 -9.50 10.60 -12.75
N LEU A 243 -9.58 10.72 -11.42
CA LEU A 243 -9.23 11.94 -10.69
C LEU A 243 -7.74 12.27 -10.88
N VAL A 244 -6.83 11.36 -10.62
CA VAL A 244 -5.37 11.57 -10.76
C VAL A 244 -5.04 11.90 -12.22
N ARG A 245 -5.57 11.13 -13.18
CA ARG A 245 -5.34 11.33 -14.61
C ARG A 245 -5.86 12.67 -15.12
N SER A 246 -6.95 13.18 -14.58
CA SER A 246 -7.51 14.48 -14.97
C SER A 246 -6.64 15.68 -14.58
N ILE A 247 -5.78 15.50 -13.56
CA ILE A 247 -4.91 16.54 -13.02
C ILE A 247 -3.51 16.42 -13.63
N ASP A 248 -2.96 15.20 -13.65
CA ASP A 248 -1.67 14.88 -14.24
C ASP A 248 -1.69 13.47 -14.82
N SER A 249 -1.86 13.37 -16.15
CA SER A 249 -1.93 12.09 -16.85
C SER A 249 -0.61 11.30 -16.78
N SER A 250 0.53 11.98 -16.64
CA SER A 250 1.84 11.32 -16.59
C SER A 250 1.97 10.38 -15.39
N LEU A 251 1.34 10.72 -14.27
CA LEU A 251 1.35 9.89 -13.06
C LEU A 251 0.62 8.54 -13.23
N VAL A 252 -0.32 8.45 -14.15
CA VAL A 252 -1.03 7.19 -14.46
C VAL A 252 -0.36 6.48 -15.62
N ASP A 253 -0.01 7.22 -16.69
CA ASP A 253 0.57 6.65 -17.91
C ASP A 253 1.95 6.01 -17.65
N GLU A 254 2.75 6.54 -16.73
CA GLU A 254 4.03 5.93 -16.32
C GLU A 254 3.84 4.55 -15.70
N TRP A 255 2.77 4.34 -14.94
CA TRP A 255 2.50 3.08 -14.26
C TRP A 255 1.85 2.04 -15.18
N GLU A 256 0.95 2.47 -16.07
CA GLU A 256 0.32 1.59 -17.07
C GLU A 256 1.36 1.10 -18.08
N ASN A 257 2.28 1.96 -18.54
CA ASN A 257 3.35 1.58 -19.47
C ASN A 257 4.45 0.72 -18.82
N ALA A 258 4.65 0.77 -17.51
CA ALA A 258 5.61 -0.09 -16.83
C ALA A 258 5.14 -1.55 -16.78
N GLY A 259 3.83 -1.83 -16.74
CA GLY A 259 3.23 -3.14 -16.92
C GLY A 259 3.41 -3.67 -18.35
N ASP A 260 3.05 -2.87 -19.35
CA ASP A 260 3.12 -3.22 -20.77
C ASP A 260 4.56 -3.51 -21.26
N SER A 261 5.57 -2.88 -20.66
CA SER A 261 6.97 -3.14 -21.04
C SER A 261 7.51 -4.47 -20.51
N ALA A 262 6.97 -5.01 -19.44
CA ALA A 262 7.27 -6.37 -18.98
C ALA A 262 6.71 -7.41 -19.95
N ASP A 263 5.45 -7.24 -20.37
CA ASP A 263 4.76 -8.12 -21.33
C ASP A 263 5.41 -8.13 -22.72
N GLN A 264 5.88 -6.98 -23.21
CA GLN A 264 6.57 -6.90 -24.52
C GLN A 264 7.96 -7.55 -24.49
N SER A 265 8.65 -7.57 -23.34
CA SER A 265 9.91 -8.27 -23.16
C SER A 265 9.73 -9.78 -23.22
N GLU A 266 8.66 -10.30 -22.65
CA GLU A 266 8.34 -11.72 -22.62
C GLU A 266 7.89 -12.23 -24.00
N ALA A 267 7.05 -11.47 -24.71
CA ALA A 267 6.64 -11.76 -26.09
C ALA A 267 7.83 -11.75 -27.06
N ALA A 268 8.78 -10.83 -26.88
CA ALA A 268 10.00 -10.77 -27.70
C ALA A 268 10.95 -11.95 -27.42
N ALA A 269 11.05 -12.40 -26.16
CA ALA A 269 11.85 -13.57 -25.79
C ALA A 269 11.24 -14.88 -26.33
N SER A 270 9.92 -15.01 -26.35
CA SER A 270 9.20 -16.15 -26.90
C SER A 270 9.34 -16.28 -28.42
N LEU A 271 9.45 -15.17 -29.15
CA LEU A 271 9.64 -15.12 -30.60
C LEU A 271 11.11 -15.37 -31.01
N ALA A 272 12.06 -15.23 -30.10
CA ALA A 272 13.50 -15.41 -30.36
C ALA A 272 14.00 -16.85 -30.14
N ALA A 273 13.16 -17.78 -29.71
CA ALA A 273 13.56 -19.20 -29.55
C ALA A 273 13.76 -19.84 -30.91
N PRO A 274 14.99 -20.30 -31.27
CA PRO A 274 15.23 -20.94 -32.56
C PRO A 274 14.56 -22.32 -32.58
N GLY A 275 13.64 -22.49 -33.53
CA GLY A 275 13.03 -23.78 -33.84
C GLY A 275 14.10 -24.84 -34.09
N LYS A 276 14.17 -25.84 -33.22
CA LYS A 276 14.96 -27.06 -33.48
C LYS A 276 14.33 -27.82 -34.66
N LYS A 277 15.10 -27.94 -35.74
CA LYS A 277 14.88 -28.96 -36.76
C LYS A 277 15.39 -30.29 -36.28
#